data_3ecc6930ea5e99c0ad208e813dcb231e
#
_entry.id   3ecc6930ea5e99c0ad208e813dcb231e
#
_cell.length_a   1.000
_cell.length_b   1.000
_cell.length_c   1.000
_cell.angle_alpha   90.00
_cell.angle_beta   90.00
_cell.angle_gamma   90.00
#
_symmetry.space_group_name_H-M   'P 1'
#
loop_
_entity.id
_entity.type
_entity.pdbx_description
1 polymer ?
#
loop_
_entity_poly.entity_id
_entity_poly.type
_entity_poly.pdbx_seq_one_letter_code
_entity_poly.pdbx_strand_id
1 'polypeptide(L)'
;MKELEQDLLKKVKNSDKDAFHQLFSNFYDTLFRFVVYKVKDSDLAEDISQETFLRVWKTRANLVPQKSFFSLVARISTNLCYDHFRHSAVRKRHEDQIPEYGK
;
A
#
# COMPACT_ATOMS: atom_id res chain seq x y z
N MET A 1 -16.66 -14.41 8.45
CA MET A 1 -15.83 -13.42 7.74
C MET A 1 -14.38 -13.53 8.10
N LYS A 2 -14.04 -13.47 9.39
CA LYS A 2 -12.64 -13.61 9.78
C LYS A 2 -12.06 -14.94 9.39
N GLU A 3 -12.85 -16.01 9.49
CA GLU A 3 -12.35 -17.33 9.12
C GLU A 3 -12.01 -17.39 7.64
N LEU A 4 -12.87 -16.81 6.81
CA LEU A 4 -12.63 -16.80 5.38
C LEU A 4 -11.37 -16.00 5.06
N GLU A 5 -11.18 -14.87 5.72
CA GLU A 5 -9.98 -14.06 5.53
C GLU A 5 -8.74 -14.84 5.93
N GLN A 6 -8.78 -15.53 7.07
CA GLN A 6 -7.64 -16.34 7.51
C GLN A 6 -7.31 -17.43 6.50
N ASP A 7 -8.33 -18.07 5.94
CA ASP A 7 -8.11 -19.11 4.95
C ASP A 7 -7.42 -18.54 3.71
N LEU A 8 -7.88 -17.37 3.25
CA LEU A 8 -7.25 -16.73 2.09
C LEU A 8 -5.80 -16.38 2.40
N LEU A 9 -5.53 -15.86 3.59
CA LEU A 9 -4.15 -15.50 3.95
C LEU A 9 -3.24 -16.70 4.01
N LYS A 10 -3.74 -17.83 4.51
CA LYS A 10 -2.96 -19.06 4.51
C LYS A 10 -2.63 -19.49 3.10
N LYS A 11 -3.59 -19.40 2.19
CA LYS A 11 -3.36 -19.78 0.80
C LYS A 11 -2.38 -18.84 0.12
N VAL A 12 -2.51 -17.54 0.37
CA VAL A 12 -1.57 -16.57 -0.21
C VAL A 12 -0.16 -16.80 0.31
N LYS A 13 -0.04 -17.14 1.59
CA LYS A 13 1.25 -17.46 2.17
C LYS A 13 1.90 -18.63 1.44
N ASN A 14 1.10 -19.53 0.91
CA ASN A 14 1.57 -20.67 0.12
C ASN A 14 1.60 -20.38 -1.38
N SER A 15 1.56 -19.10 -1.75
CA SER A 15 1.70 -18.64 -3.13
C SER A 15 0.50 -18.94 -4.02
N ASP A 16 -0.69 -19.03 -3.44
CA ASP A 16 -1.93 -19.23 -4.20
C ASP A 16 -2.35 -17.89 -4.81
N LYS A 17 -2.20 -17.78 -6.12
CA LYS A 17 -2.49 -16.54 -6.84
C LYS A 17 -3.98 -16.22 -6.86
N ASP A 18 -4.83 -17.24 -6.95
CA ASP A 18 -6.27 -17.03 -6.93
C ASP A 18 -6.72 -16.44 -5.60
N ALA A 19 -6.18 -16.96 -4.51
CA ALA A 19 -6.49 -16.41 -3.18
C ALA A 19 -6.01 -14.97 -3.07
N PHE A 20 -4.84 -14.66 -3.61
CA PHE A 20 -4.34 -13.30 -3.61
C PHE A 20 -5.27 -12.38 -4.40
N HIS A 21 -5.74 -12.85 -5.55
CA HIS A 21 -6.68 -12.06 -6.36
C HIS A 21 -7.97 -11.78 -5.58
N GLN A 22 -8.45 -12.75 -4.81
CA GLN A 22 -9.64 -12.54 -3.98
C GLN A 22 -9.38 -11.50 -2.90
N LEU A 23 -8.23 -11.55 -2.26
CA LEU A 23 -7.87 -10.52 -1.28
C LEU A 23 -7.81 -9.15 -1.92
N PHE A 24 -7.20 -9.08 -3.08
CA PHE A 24 -7.13 -7.81 -3.82
C PHE A 24 -8.53 -7.28 -4.10
N SER A 25 -9.41 -8.13 -4.65
CA SER A 25 -10.77 -7.72 -4.98
C SER A 25 -11.55 -7.30 -3.75
N ASN A 26 -11.35 -7.98 -2.63
CA ASN A 26 -12.11 -7.70 -1.42
C ASN A 26 -11.67 -6.42 -0.73
N PHE A 27 -10.40 -6.04 -0.86
CA PHE A 27 -9.85 -4.96 -0.04
C PHE A 27 -9.38 -3.74 -0.83
N TYR A 28 -9.30 -3.83 -2.16
CA TYR A 28 -8.72 -2.73 -2.93
C TYR A 28 -9.49 -1.42 -2.73
N ASP A 29 -10.81 -1.46 -2.87
CA ASP A 29 -11.60 -0.23 -2.77
C ASP A 29 -11.48 0.41 -1.38
N THR A 30 -11.50 -0.41 -0.35
CA THR A 30 -11.38 0.10 1.02
C THR A 30 -10.01 0.72 1.23
N LEU A 31 -8.97 0.07 0.74
CA LEU A 31 -7.61 0.62 0.86
C LEU A 31 -7.47 1.90 0.04
N PHE A 32 -7.99 1.90 -1.17
CA PHE A 32 -7.91 3.07 -2.05
C PHE A 32 -8.53 4.29 -1.37
N ARG A 33 -9.74 4.14 -0.80
CA ARG A 33 -10.39 5.25 -0.11
C ARG A 33 -9.59 5.72 1.09
N PHE A 34 -8.99 4.79 1.82
CA PHE A 34 -8.14 5.10 2.95
C PHE A 34 -6.95 5.95 2.50
N VAL A 35 -6.33 5.57 1.40
CA VAL A 35 -5.16 6.29 0.89
C VAL A 35 -5.53 7.63 0.29
N VAL A 36 -6.62 7.68 -0.49
CA VAL A 36 -7.08 8.94 -1.06
C VAL A 36 -7.34 9.98 0.02
N TYR A 37 -7.93 9.54 1.12
CA TYR A 37 -8.18 10.45 2.23
C TYR A 37 -6.89 11.07 2.75
N LYS A 38 -5.80 10.30 2.76
CA LYS A 38 -4.53 10.79 3.25
C LYS A 38 -3.80 11.68 2.26
N VAL A 39 -3.79 11.31 0.99
CA VAL A 39 -2.95 12.02 0.01
C VAL A 39 -3.71 13.04 -0.82
N LYS A 40 -5.04 12.96 -0.88
CA LYS A 40 -5.89 13.91 -1.60
C LYS A 40 -5.60 13.97 -3.10
N ASP A 41 -5.15 12.85 -3.67
CA ASP A 41 -4.75 12.74 -5.06
C ASP A 41 -5.06 11.32 -5.50
N SER A 42 -6.02 11.15 -6.40
CA SER A 42 -6.47 9.81 -6.76
C SER A 42 -5.44 9.04 -7.57
N ASP A 43 -4.65 9.71 -8.41
CA ASP A 43 -3.61 9.02 -9.17
C ASP A 43 -2.52 8.50 -8.24
N LEU A 44 -2.11 9.32 -7.30
CA LEU A 44 -1.11 8.90 -6.31
C LEU A 44 -1.67 7.79 -5.43
N ALA A 45 -2.94 7.89 -5.03
CA ALA A 45 -3.57 6.86 -4.21
C ALA A 45 -3.61 5.53 -4.95
N GLU A 46 -3.86 5.56 -6.25
CA GLU A 46 -3.86 4.33 -7.04
C GLU A 46 -2.46 3.70 -7.05
N ASP A 47 -1.43 4.50 -7.28
CA ASP A 47 -0.07 3.99 -7.28
C ASP A 47 0.31 3.39 -5.94
N ILE A 48 -0.02 4.08 -4.85
CA ILE A 48 0.30 3.59 -3.51
C ILE A 48 -0.47 2.32 -3.19
N SER A 49 -1.75 2.28 -3.57
CA SER A 49 -2.56 1.09 -3.31
C SER A 49 -2.01 -0.12 -4.06
N GLN A 50 -1.65 0.05 -5.32
CA GLN A 50 -1.07 -1.04 -6.11
C GLN A 50 0.26 -1.49 -5.53
N GLU A 51 1.10 -0.56 -5.15
CA GLU A 51 2.40 -0.90 -4.56
C GLU A 51 2.21 -1.65 -3.24
N THR A 52 1.18 -1.29 -2.47
CA THR A 52 0.89 -1.96 -1.20
C THR A 52 0.61 -3.45 -1.45
N PHE A 53 -0.26 -3.76 -2.40
CA PHE A 53 -0.58 -5.15 -2.70
C PHE A 53 0.62 -5.89 -3.30
N LEU A 54 1.41 -5.21 -4.09
CA LEU A 54 2.62 -5.82 -4.63
C LEU A 54 3.58 -6.21 -3.52
N ARG A 55 3.72 -5.37 -2.51
CA ARG A 55 4.56 -5.69 -1.36
C ARG A 55 4.02 -6.86 -0.55
N VAL A 56 2.69 -6.93 -0.40
CA VAL A 56 2.07 -8.09 0.25
C VAL A 56 2.48 -9.36 -0.48
N TRP A 57 2.37 -9.36 -1.80
CA TRP A 57 2.74 -10.56 -2.56
C TRP A 57 4.22 -10.89 -2.41
N LYS A 58 5.08 -9.88 -2.51
CA LYS A 58 6.53 -10.10 -2.41
C LYS A 58 6.94 -10.63 -1.04
N THR A 59 6.24 -10.23 0.01
CA THR A 59 6.58 -10.63 1.37
C THR A 59 5.58 -11.60 1.96
N ARG A 60 4.90 -12.36 1.10
CA ARG A 60 3.79 -13.21 1.54
C ARG A 60 4.20 -14.27 2.54
N ALA A 61 5.46 -14.68 2.54
CA ALA A 61 5.93 -15.66 3.52
C ALA A 61 5.82 -15.15 4.95
N ASN A 62 5.77 -13.82 5.12
CA ASN A 62 5.69 -13.18 6.43
C ASN A 62 4.26 -12.93 6.89
N LEU A 63 3.27 -13.31 6.09
CA LEU A 63 1.88 -13.12 6.47
C LEU A 63 1.54 -13.90 7.73
N VAL A 64 0.77 -13.27 8.61
CA VAL A 64 0.27 -13.91 9.83
C VAL A 64 -1.24 -14.01 9.69
N PRO A 65 -1.77 -15.19 9.35
CA PRO A 65 -3.21 -15.31 9.02
C PRO A 65 -4.15 -14.90 10.15
N GLN A 66 -3.69 -14.93 11.38
CA GLN A 66 -4.51 -14.57 12.52
C GLN A 66 -4.64 -13.05 12.71
N LYS A 67 -3.82 -12.26 12.03
CA LYS A 67 -3.86 -10.82 12.15
C LYS A 67 -4.70 -10.21 11.03
N SER A 68 -5.23 -9.02 11.28
CA SER A 68 -6.09 -8.33 10.33
C SER A 68 -5.32 -7.96 9.06
N PHE A 69 -5.85 -8.39 7.91
CA PHE A 69 -5.25 -8.03 6.64
C PHE A 69 -5.34 -6.52 6.39
N PHE A 70 -6.49 -5.91 6.73
CA PHE A 70 -6.61 -4.46 6.55
C PHE A 70 -5.57 -3.70 7.38
N SER A 71 -5.32 -4.14 8.60
CA SER A 71 -4.29 -3.49 9.41
C SER A 71 -2.92 -3.56 8.75
N LEU A 72 -2.61 -4.67 8.10
CA LEU A 72 -1.34 -4.82 7.40
C LEU A 72 -1.25 -3.85 6.23
N VAL A 73 -2.26 -3.85 5.34
CA VAL A 73 -2.19 -2.99 4.16
C VAL A 73 -2.30 -1.51 4.54
N ALA A 74 -3.05 -1.18 5.60
CA ALA A 74 -3.11 0.19 6.08
C ALA A 74 -1.74 0.67 6.54
N ARG A 75 -1.01 -0.19 7.26
CA ARG A 75 0.34 0.17 7.72
C ARG A 75 1.30 0.34 6.57
N ILE A 76 1.29 -0.61 5.62
CA ILE A 76 2.20 -0.53 4.47
C ILE A 76 1.90 0.73 3.67
N SER A 77 0.63 0.99 3.38
CA SER A 77 0.27 2.15 2.57
C SER A 77 0.57 3.46 3.30
N THR A 78 0.37 3.49 4.61
CA THR A 78 0.70 4.70 5.39
C THR A 78 2.19 4.99 5.33
N ASN A 79 3.02 3.95 5.43
CA ASN A 79 4.46 4.14 5.31
C ASN A 79 4.84 4.65 3.91
N LEU A 80 4.17 4.15 2.88
CA LEU A 80 4.42 4.64 1.52
C LEU A 80 4.00 6.09 1.37
N CYS A 81 2.90 6.50 2.00
CA CYS A 81 2.47 7.89 1.99
C CYS A 81 3.53 8.79 2.64
N TYR A 82 4.03 8.40 3.81
CA TYR A 82 5.07 9.17 4.48
C TYR A 82 6.33 9.24 3.65
N ASP A 83 6.72 8.14 3.04
CA ASP A 83 7.89 8.16 2.17
C ASP A 83 7.70 9.13 1.02
N HIS A 84 6.51 9.13 0.42
CA HIS A 84 6.22 10.04 -0.68
C HIS A 84 6.31 11.50 -0.22
N PHE A 85 5.68 11.82 0.89
CA PHE A 85 5.69 13.19 1.41
C PHE A 85 7.10 13.63 1.77
N ARG A 86 7.88 12.75 2.35
CA ARG A 86 9.25 13.05 2.72
C ARG A 86 10.10 13.33 1.49
N HIS A 87 9.95 12.51 0.45
CA HIS A 87 10.67 12.73 -0.80
C HIS A 87 10.26 14.03 -1.46
N SER A 88 8.97 14.34 -1.47
CA SER A 88 8.49 15.59 -2.03
C SER A 88 9.05 16.80 -1.29
N ALA A 89 9.08 16.73 0.03
CA ALA A 89 9.61 17.83 0.83
C ALA A 89 11.09 18.04 0.58
N VAL A 90 11.86 16.96 0.50
CA VAL A 90 13.28 17.05 0.23
C VAL A 90 13.52 17.63 -1.16
N ARG A 91 12.79 17.16 -2.15
CA ARG A 91 12.95 17.65 -3.52
C ARG A 91 12.62 19.14 -3.61
N LYS A 92 11.53 19.55 -2.98
CA LYS A 92 11.13 20.94 -3.01
C LYS A 92 12.17 21.83 -2.34
N ARG A 93 12.70 21.40 -1.20
CA ARG A 93 13.73 22.15 -0.50
C ARG A 93 14.99 22.25 -1.33
N HIS A 94 15.34 21.17 -2.03
CA HIS A 94 16.51 21.17 -2.90
C HIS A 94 16.32 22.14 -4.06
N GLU A 95 15.15 22.15 -4.66
CA GLU A 95 14.83 23.08 -5.75
C GLU A 95 14.94 24.52 -5.28
N ASP A 96 14.49 24.81 -4.08
CA ASP A 96 14.58 26.16 -3.53
C ASP A 96 16.01 26.59 -3.31
N GLN A 97 16.90 25.65 -3.06
CA GLN A 97 18.31 25.93 -2.82
C GLN A 97 19.12 26.09 -4.10
N ILE A 98 18.52 25.89 -5.25
CA ILE A 98 19.18 26.14 -6.54
C ILE A 98 18.51 27.34 -7.16
N PRO A 99 18.80 28.53 -6.65
CA PRO A 99 17.98 29.71 -6.97
C PRO A 99 18.01 30.08 -8.43
N GLU A 100 19.12 29.95 -9.05
CA GLU A 100 19.27 30.49 -10.38
C GLU A 100 19.17 29.48 -11.47
N TYR A 101 19.15 28.24 -11.11
CA TYR A 101 19.11 27.18 -12.08
C TYR A 101 17.79 27.19 -12.81
N GLY A 102 17.85 27.29 -14.09
CA GLY A 102 16.67 27.25 -14.88
C GLY A 102 15.83 28.50 -14.83
N LYS A 103 16.35 29.55 -14.29
CA LYS A 103 15.64 30.81 -14.28
C LYS A 103 16.07 31.74 -15.35
#